data_c32c9b96b9d33f2d505d34a534ce45bb
#
_entry.id   c32c9b96b9d33f2d505d34a534ce45bb
#
_cell.length_a   1.000
_cell.length_b   1.000
_cell.length_c   1.000
_cell.angle_alpha   90.00
_cell.angle_beta   90.00
_cell.angle_gamma   90.00
#
_symmetry.space_group_name_H-M   'P 1'
#
loop_
_entity.id
_entity.type
_entity.pdbx_description
1 polymer ?
#
loop_
_entity_poly.entity_id
_entity_poly.type
_entity_poly.pdbx_seq_one_letter_code
_entity_poly.pdbx_strand_id
1 'polypeptide(L)'
;GGLWVLALLYFSAVYFTSVWIYHLTGMVAGMISQKPRLASMMSMGLVAVLYFVLPNLSRIGITFFEFLTIRPTFFGLLQQEMPESMRGTAELSGIDSFRDVPFFSGVLHPTLYTLLVQGFMLAVMFSVVHRRWRDQACHIFSKVGALLVFSGVLAFLVGSVWAIVVSDDAYRQIFGQFGDAGGGARSPESIELLLFISLMIVGGTFLLLMNCATPTRHTAVEGWRRARKIGRTRISANADGASSLPITLVMIAMTLGAGGLLLWLVSREHQYFSEAPSALSLGVLGISVIGVGLFAQGVRERMGVLVFGVGLFLLWVIPFFAMLIMLAAFEAHVPGAYVGLPCPPVILFLAIGQMLETTTPLDGVEPNFLILPELAEQAGAITLTGAAGYGVAAVVAQAIRAVYWRSVRAGE
;
A
#
# COMPACT_ATOMS: atom_id res chain seq x y z
N GLY A 1 -9.58 13.80 39.80
CA GLY A 1 -10.20 14.85 38.94
C GLY A 1 -9.46 15.20 37.67
N GLY A 2 -8.13 15.27 37.69
CA GLY A 2 -7.34 15.73 36.51
C GLY A 2 -7.28 14.76 35.32
N LEU A 3 -7.28 13.46 35.56
CA LEU A 3 -7.22 12.43 34.55
C LEU A 3 -8.45 12.45 33.61
N TRP A 4 -9.65 12.69 34.17
CA TRP A 4 -10.87 12.81 33.38
C TRP A 4 -10.90 14.00 32.43
N VAL A 5 -10.39 15.14 32.87
CA VAL A 5 -10.29 16.32 32.01
C VAL A 5 -9.34 16.06 30.84
N LEU A 6 -8.21 15.38 31.08
CA LEU A 6 -7.25 15.03 30.05
C LEU A 6 -7.85 14.02 29.04
N ALA A 7 -8.54 12.98 29.54
CA ALA A 7 -9.23 12.00 28.69
C ALA A 7 -10.32 12.66 27.82
N LEU A 8 -11.09 13.58 28.38
CA LEU A 8 -12.11 14.33 27.66
C LEU A 8 -11.48 15.23 26.57
N LEU A 9 -10.36 15.90 26.88
CA LEU A 9 -9.64 16.72 25.91
C LEU A 9 -9.10 15.87 24.74
N TYR A 10 -8.52 14.71 25.04
CA TYR A 10 -8.04 13.79 24.00
C TYR A 10 -9.18 13.26 23.15
N PHE A 11 -10.27 12.82 23.76
CA PHE A 11 -11.44 12.37 23.03
C PHE A 11 -11.99 13.48 22.13
N SER A 12 -12.12 14.69 22.66
CA SER A 12 -12.60 15.85 21.91
C SER A 12 -11.69 16.15 20.71
N ALA A 13 -10.36 16.14 20.89
CA ALA A 13 -9.41 16.38 19.81
C ALA A 13 -9.55 15.31 18.70
N VAL A 14 -9.58 14.03 19.05
CA VAL A 14 -9.76 12.93 18.09
C VAL A 14 -11.14 12.97 17.42
N TYR A 15 -12.17 13.32 18.16
CA TYR A 15 -13.52 13.48 17.60
C TYR A 15 -13.56 14.59 16.56
N PHE A 16 -13.02 15.77 16.87
CA PHE A 16 -12.98 16.89 15.93
C PHE A 16 -12.16 16.54 14.68
N THR A 17 -10.99 15.93 14.82
CA THR A 17 -10.19 15.52 13.65
C THR A 17 -10.92 14.50 12.80
N SER A 18 -11.62 13.54 13.39
CA SER A 18 -12.43 12.56 12.68
C SER A 18 -13.59 13.21 11.91
N VAL A 19 -14.32 14.14 12.54
CA VAL A 19 -15.41 14.90 11.86
C VAL A 19 -14.88 15.67 10.67
N TRP A 20 -13.70 16.31 10.80
CA TRP A 20 -13.07 17.01 9.69
C TRP A 20 -12.67 16.06 8.57
N ILE A 21 -12.15 14.87 8.86
CA ILE A 21 -11.83 13.84 7.84
C ILE A 21 -13.08 13.49 7.03
N TYR A 22 -14.21 13.21 7.69
CA TYR A 22 -15.46 12.90 6.99
C TYR A 22 -15.97 14.07 6.16
N HIS A 23 -15.92 15.29 6.69
CA HIS A 23 -16.30 16.48 5.96
C HIS A 23 -15.45 16.69 4.71
N LEU A 24 -14.13 16.62 4.85
CA LEU A 24 -13.21 16.76 3.72
C LEU A 24 -13.36 15.62 2.71
N THR A 25 -13.68 14.40 3.15
CA THR A 25 -13.98 13.27 2.25
C THR A 25 -15.17 13.59 1.35
N GLY A 26 -16.24 14.17 1.92
CA GLY A 26 -17.39 14.66 1.15
C GLY A 26 -17.02 15.76 0.14
N MET A 27 -16.19 16.71 0.57
CA MET A 27 -15.70 17.79 -0.32
C MET A 27 -14.85 17.23 -1.47
N VAL A 28 -13.93 16.30 -1.18
CA VAL A 28 -13.10 15.64 -2.22
C VAL A 28 -13.98 14.89 -3.23
N ALA A 29 -14.96 14.13 -2.76
CA ALA A 29 -15.91 13.44 -3.63
C ALA A 29 -16.70 14.41 -4.53
N GLY A 30 -17.17 15.54 -3.96
CA GLY A 30 -17.86 16.60 -4.69
C GLY A 30 -16.99 17.30 -5.74
N MET A 31 -15.69 17.45 -5.47
CA MET A 31 -14.74 18.03 -6.41
C MET A 31 -14.33 17.07 -7.54
N ILE A 32 -14.35 15.77 -7.28
CA ILE A 32 -14.06 14.74 -8.29
C ILE A 32 -15.26 14.57 -9.22
N SER A 33 -16.46 14.58 -8.68
CA SER A 33 -17.70 14.38 -9.43
C SER A 33 -18.56 15.64 -9.42
N GLN A 34 -18.83 16.18 -10.62
CA GLN A 34 -19.76 17.31 -10.79
C GLN A 34 -21.23 16.91 -10.64
N LYS A 35 -21.54 15.60 -10.63
CA LYS A 35 -22.90 15.09 -10.46
C LYS A 35 -23.19 14.82 -8.99
N PRO A 36 -24.15 15.49 -8.34
CA PRO A 36 -24.37 15.41 -6.90
C PRO A 36 -24.66 13.98 -6.42
N ARG A 37 -25.44 13.20 -7.18
CA ARG A 37 -25.73 11.81 -6.85
C ARG A 37 -24.45 10.94 -6.83
N LEU A 38 -23.59 11.09 -7.84
CA LEU A 38 -22.33 10.34 -7.91
C LEU A 38 -21.36 10.81 -6.81
N ALA A 39 -21.29 12.10 -6.52
CA ALA A 39 -20.50 12.63 -5.41
C ALA A 39 -20.94 12.05 -4.06
N SER A 40 -22.25 11.96 -3.81
CA SER A 40 -22.78 11.35 -2.61
C SER A 40 -22.43 9.85 -2.51
N MET A 41 -22.61 9.08 -3.58
CA MET A 41 -22.22 7.67 -3.61
C MET A 41 -20.71 7.47 -3.39
N MET A 42 -19.87 8.30 -4.04
CA MET A 42 -18.41 8.27 -3.84
C MET A 42 -18.03 8.61 -2.40
N SER A 43 -18.66 9.62 -1.81
CA SER A 43 -18.42 10.00 -0.41
C SER A 43 -18.79 8.86 0.54
N MET A 44 -19.97 8.26 0.36
CA MET A 44 -20.38 7.10 1.17
C MET A 44 -19.44 5.90 0.98
N GLY A 45 -19.04 5.61 -0.25
CA GLY A 45 -18.09 4.54 -0.55
C GLY A 45 -16.72 4.78 0.09
N LEU A 46 -16.19 6.00 0.01
CA LEU A 46 -14.92 6.37 0.66
C LEU A 46 -15.01 6.26 2.18
N VAL A 47 -16.09 6.74 2.79
CA VAL A 47 -16.32 6.61 4.24
C VAL A 47 -16.44 5.13 4.63
N ALA A 48 -17.16 4.32 3.85
CA ALA A 48 -17.29 2.89 4.09
C ALA A 48 -15.92 2.18 4.05
N VAL A 49 -15.09 2.52 3.07
CA VAL A 49 -13.71 1.98 2.98
C VAL A 49 -12.88 2.42 4.18
N LEU A 50 -12.88 3.72 4.52
CA LEU A 50 -12.11 4.25 5.65
C LEU A 50 -12.55 3.66 7.00
N TYR A 51 -13.84 3.39 7.19
CA TYR A 51 -14.38 2.97 8.48
C TYR A 51 -14.48 1.45 8.64
N PHE A 52 -14.80 0.73 7.57
CA PHE A 52 -15.04 -0.72 7.65
C PHE A 52 -13.92 -1.56 7.03
N VAL A 53 -13.33 -1.12 5.91
CA VAL A 53 -12.34 -1.94 5.20
C VAL A 53 -10.94 -1.75 5.78
N LEU A 54 -10.46 -0.50 5.83
CA LEU A 54 -9.09 -0.22 6.24
C LEU A 54 -8.78 -0.61 7.69
N PRO A 55 -9.68 -0.41 8.70
CA PRO A 55 -9.38 -0.83 10.06
C PRO A 55 -9.19 -2.34 10.23
N ASN A 56 -9.80 -3.16 9.36
CA ASN A 56 -9.57 -4.60 9.42
C ASN A 56 -8.15 -5.02 9.02
N LEU A 57 -7.40 -4.16 8.33
CA LEU A 57 -5.99 -4.41 8.01
C LEU A 57 -5.08 -4.34 9.24
N SER A 58 -5.55 -3.75 10.35
CA SER A 58 -4.81 -3.78 11.63
C SER A 58 -4.63 -5.19 12.16
N ARG A 59 -5.61 -6.06 11.92
CA ARG A 59 -5.55 -7.48 12.32
C ARG A 59 -4.42 -8.26 11.64
N ILE A 60 -3.89 -7.73 10.55
CA ILE A 60 -2.82 -8.36 9.76
C ILE A 60 -1.47 -7.64 10.02
N GLY A 61 -1.42 -6.80 11.06
CA GLY A 61 -0.20 -6.09 11.46
C GLY A 61 -0.05 -4.67 10.92
N ILE A 62 -1.02 -4.16 10.12
CA ILE A 62 -0.96 -2.81 9.57
C ILE A 62 -1.80 -1.87 10.44
N THR A 63 -1.26 -1.59 11.61
CA THR A 63 -1.99 -0.92 12.69
C THR A 63 -2.45 0.50 12.37
N PHE A 64 -1.72 1.26 11.55
CA PHE A 64 -2.04 2.67 11.32
C PHE A 64 -3.42 2.92 10.70
N PHE A 65 -3.97 1.98 9.94
CA PHE A 65 -5.31 2.14 9.37
C PHE A 65 -6.44 2.15 10.40
N GLU A 66 -6.26 1.47 11.52
CA GLU A 66 -7.24 1.49 12.61
C GLU A 66 -7.37 2.89 13.20
N PHE A 67 -6.23 3.59 13.32
CA PHE A 67 -6.14 4.92 13.91
C PHE A 67 -6.61 6.06 12.99
N LEU A 68 -7.03 5.75 11.77
CA LEU A 68 -7.76 6.70 10.92
C LEU A 68 -9.16 7.03 11.47
N THR A 69 -9.69 6.18 12.32
CA THR A 69 -11.04 6.30 12.90
C THR A 69 -10.98 6.70 14.38
N ILE A 70 -12.11 7.18 14.91
CA ILE A 70 -12.26 7.45 16.34
C ILE A 70 -12.38 6.15 17.17
N ARG A 71 -12.59 5.02 16.51
CA ARG A 71 -12.91 3.74 17.14
C ARG A 71 -11.91 3.32 18.23
N PRO A 72 -10.59 3.34 18.01
CA PRO A 72 -9.63 2.94 19.03
C PRO A 72 -9.72 3.81 20.30
N THR A 73 -9.82 5.12 20.13
CA THR A 73 -9.90 6.07 21.24
C THR A 73 -11.22 5.91 22.01
N PHE A 74 -12.34 5.73 21.30
CA PHE A 74 -13.66 5.57 21.92
C PHE A 74 -13.75 4.28 22.73
N PHE A 75 -13.36 3.15 22.14
CA PHE A 75 -13.40 1.86 22.83
C PHE A 75 -12.34 1.76 23.93
N GLY A 76 -11.18 2.36 23.76
CA GLY A 76 -10.16 2.41 24.78
C GLY A 76 -10.63 3.18 26.04
N LEU A 77 -11.30 4.31 25.87
CA LEU A 77 -11.89 5.06 26.98
C LEU A 77 -13.02 4.27 27.65
N LEU A 78 -13.90 3.63 26.87
CA LEU A 78 -14.94 2.76 27.39
C LEU A 78 -14.37 1.62 28.22
N GLN A 79 -13.32 0.96 27.76
CA GLN A 79 -12.68 -0.15 28.45
C GLN A 79 -12.04 0.24 29.78
N GLN A 80 -11.46 1.45 29.86
CA GLN A 80 -10.92 1.97 31.11
C GLN A 80 -12.00 2.16 32.20
N GLU A 81 -13.22 2.46 31.78
CA GLU A 81 -14.36 2.72 32.69
C GLU A 81 -15.23 1.49 32.93
N MET A 82 -15.05 0.41 32.17
CA MET A 82 -15.79 -0.81 32.40
C MET A 82 -15.38 -1.50 33.70
N PRO A 83 -16.35 -2.05 34.47
CA PRO A 83 -16.06 -2.94 35.59
C PRO A 83 -15.16 -4.10 35.15
N GLU A 84 -14.27 -4.54 36.05
CA GLU A 84 -13.34 -5.64 35.76
C GLU A 84 -14.02 -6.91 35.23
N SER A 85 -15.26 -7.19 35.74
CA SER A 85 -16.07 -8.31 35.29
C SER A 85 -16.49 -8.26 33.81
N MET A 86 -16.49 -7.07 33.20
CA MET A 86 -16.84 -6.88 31.78
C MET A 86 -15.62 -6.67 30.88
N ARG A 87 -14.43 -6.45 31.45
CA ARG A 87 -13.21 -6.25 30.65
C ARG A 87 -12.84 -7.48 29.84
N GLY A 88 -13.01 -8.67 30.40
CA GLY A 88 -12.72 -9.93 29.68
C GLY A 88 -13.61 -10.16 28.45
N THR A 89 -14.86 -9.67 28.46
CA THR A 89 -15.71 -9.72 27.26
C THR A 89 -15.32 -8.70 26.21
N ALA A 90 -14.75 -7.56 26.61
CA ALA A 90 -14.21 -6.57 25.69
C ALA A 90 -12.91 -7.05 25.03
N GLU A 91 -12.06 -7.77 25.74
CA GLU A 91 -10.85 -8.41 25.21
C GLU A 91 -11.20 -9.49 24.16
N LEU A 92 -12.21 -10.32 24.42
CA LEU A 92 -12.73 -11.31 23.45
C LEU A 92 -13.29 -10.68 22.17
N SER A 93 -13.74 -9.43 22.22
CA SER A 93 -14.24 -8.71 21.04
C SER A 93 -13.13 -8.02 20.22
N GLY A 94 -11.86 -8.20 20.57
CA GLY A 94 -10.72 -7.60 19.88
C GLY A 94 -10.64 -6.07 20.05
N ILE A 95 -11.25 -5.53 21.13
CA ILE A 95 -11.30 -4.09 21.43
C ILE A 95 -10.11 -3.67 22.32
N ASP A 96 -8.99 -4.34 22.20
CA ASP A 96 -7.79 -4.06 23.00
C ASP A 96 -7.00 -2.86 22.45
N SER A 97 -7.71 -1.77 22.20
CA SER A 97 -7.25 -0.65 21.40
C SER A 97 -6.60 0.48 22.19
N PHE A 98 -6.44 0.35 23.50
CA PHE A 98 -5.78 1.40 24.32
C PHE A 98 -4.39 1.01 24.80
N ARG A 99 -3.82 -0.04 24.20
CA ARG A 99 -2.42 -0.39 24.42
C ARG A 99 -1.52 0.57 23.65
N ASP A 100 -0.35 0.79 24.20
CA ASP A 100 0.69 1.52 23.53
C ASP A 100 0.97 0.91 22.16
N VAL A 101 1.10 1.76 21.15
CA VAL A 101 1.28 1.34 19.76
C VAL A 101 2.75 1.16 19.47
N PRO A 102 3.21 -0.05 19.16
CA PRO A 102 4.59 -0.26 18.76
C PRO A 102 4.85 0.39 17.39
N PHE A 103 5.90 1.22 17.33
CA PHE A 103 6.25 1.98 16.14
C PHE A 103 7.76 2.16 16.05
N PHE A 104 8.40 1.64 14.99
CA PHE A 104 9.84 1.44 14.90
C PHE A 104 10.37 0.68 16.13
N SER A 105 11.43 1.16 16.75
CA SER A 105 12.02 0.57 17.97
C SER A 105 11.42 1.13 19.27
N GLY A 106 10.36 1.92 19.16
CA GLY A 106 9.73 2.59 20.30
C GLY A 106 8.26 2.23 20.46
N VAL A 107 7.64 2.87 21.43
CA VAL A 107 6.22 2.71 21.75
C VAL A 107 5.59 4.09 21.81
N LEU A 108 4.48 4.27 21.12
CA LEU A 108 3.74 5.54 21.11
C LEU A 108 2.40 5.38 21.84
N HIS A 109 2.08 6.40 22.64
CA HIS A 109 0.76 6.46 23.24
C HIS A 109 -0.33 6.48 22.15
N PRO A 110 -1.40 5.66 22.26
CA PRO A 110 -2.39 5.48 21.20
C PRO A 110 -3.05 6.79 20.76
N THR A 111 -3.31 7.71 21.68
CA THR A 111 -3.88 9.03 21.34
C THR A 111 -2.93 9.86 20.47
N LEU A 112 -1.64 9.87 20.81
CA LEU A 112 -0.64 10.57 20.01
C LEU A 112 -0.52 9.97 18.61
N TYR A 113 -0.51 8.65 18.54
CA TYR A 113 -0.47 7.93 17.26
C TYR A 113 -1.73 8.22 16.42
N THR A 114 -2.92 8.21 17.04
CA THR A 114 -4.17 8.60 16.38
C THR A 114 -4.10 10.01 15.82
N LEU A 115 -3.64 10.98 16.61
CA LEU A 115 -3.51 12.36 16.14
C LEU A 115 -2.50 12.53 15.02
N LEU A 116 -1.40 11.76 15.03
CA LEU A 116 -0.42 11.76 13.95
C LEU A 116 -1.02 11.20 12.65
N VAL A 117 -1.71 10.05 12.71
CA VAL A 117 -2.33 9.42 11.54
C VAL A 117 -3.47 10.28 11.01
N GLN A 118 -4.36 10.78 11.87
CA GLN A 118 -5.46 11.64 11.46
C GLN A 118 -4.97 13.00 10.96
N GLY A 119 -3.96 13.58 11.61
CA GLY A 119 -3.31 14.82 11.17
C GLY A 119 -2.69 14.70 9.78
N PHE A 120 -2.00 13.58 9.53
CA PHE A 120 -1.48 13.26 8.19
C PHE A 120 -2.61 13.15 7.15
N MET A 121 -3.69 12.43 7.46
CA MET A 121 -4.83 12.29 6.54
C MET A 121 -5.53 13.62 6.28
N LEU A 122 -5.71 14.46 7.31
CA LEU A 122 -6.24 15.81 7.18
C LEU A 122 -5.37 16.68 6.27
N ALA A 123 -4.05 16.65 6.46
CA ALA A 123 -3.12 17.40 5.62
C ALA A 123 -3.21 16.98 4.14
N VAL A 124 -3.32 15.66 3.89
CA VAL A 124 -3.52 15.10 2.54
C VAL A 124 -4.83 15.62 1.93
N MET A 125 -5.95 15.44 2.62
CA MET A 125 -7.27 15.85 2.13
C MET A 125 -7.36 17.36 1.93
N PHE A 126 -6.87 18.14 2.88
CA PHE A 126 -6.84 19.59 2.79
C PHE A 126 -6.00 20.08 1.59
N SER A 127 -4.85 19.45 1.35
CA SER A 127 -4.02 19.74 0.18
C SER A 127 -4.77 19.51 -1.14
N VAL A 128 -5.54 18.40 -1.23
CA VAL A 128 -6.38 18.11 -2.40
C VAL A 128 -7.48 19.15 -2.58
N VAL A 129 -8.21 19.45 -1.52
CA VAL A 129 -9.32 20.41 -1.53
C VAL A 129 -8.81 21.80 -1.91
N HIS A 130 -7.75 22.30 -1.24
CA HIS A 130 -7.17 23.61 -1.50
C HIS A 130 -6.70 23.75 -2.94
N ARG A 131 -6.05 22.72 -3.47
CA ARG A 131 -5.55 22.72 -4.84
C ARG A 131 -6.68 22.78 -5.87
N ARG A 132 -7.70 21.94 -5.70
CA ARG A 132 -8.86 21.87 -6.61
C ARG A 132 -9.74 23.11 -6.51
N TRP A 133 -9.82 23.72 -5.35
CA TRP A 133 -10.53 24.99 -5.17
C TRP A 133 -9.91 26.12 -5.99
N ARG A 134 -8.58 26.17 -6.05
CA ARG A 134 -7.86 27.20 -6.81
C ARG A 134 -7.87 26.98 -8.32
N ASP A 135 -7.82 25.73 -8.75
CA ASP A 135 -7.77 25.36 -10.16
C ASP A 135 -8.46 24.02 -10.38
N GLN A 136 -9.67 24.06 -10.90
CA GLN A 136 -10.49 22.87 -11.19
C GLN A 136 -9.88 21.98 -12.29
N ALA A 137 -9.07 22.55 -13.18
CA ALA A 137 -8.42 21.82 -14.27
C ALA A 137 -7.13 21.10 -13.84
N CYS A 138 -6.62 21.38 -12.62
CA CYS A 138 -5.37 20.76 -12.18
C CYS A 138 -5.55 19.29 -11.70
N HIS A 139 -4.43 18.57 -11.64
CA HIS A 139 -4.42 17.20 -11.10
C HIS A 139 -4.83 17.20 -9.63
N ILE A 140 -5.34 16.06 -9.16
CA ILE A 140 -5.73 15.86 -7.76
C ILE A 140 -4.52 16.12 -6.86
N PHE A 141 -3.38 15.52 -7.18
CA PHE A 141 -2.11 15.75 -6.46
C PHE A 141 -1.09 16.49 -7.32
N SER A 142 -0.32 17.38 -6.70
CA SER A 142 0.95 17.82 -7.28
C SER A 142 1.96 16.68 -7.21
N LYS A 143 3.00 16.72 -8.03
CA LYS A 143 4.08 15.73 -7.98
C LYS A 143 4.73 15.66 -6.59
N VAL A 144 5.02 16.83 -6.00
CA VAL A 144 5.56 16.92 -4.64
C VAL A 144 4.54 16.42 -3.61
N GLY A 145 3.28 16.81 -3.73
CA GLY A 145 2.21 16.33 -2.84
C GLY A 145 2.06 14.81 -2.89
N ALA A 146 2.09 14.20 -4.09
CA ALA A 146 2.04 12.76 -4.23
C ALA A 146 3.26 12.06 -3.60
N LEU A 147 4.47 12.63 -3.74
CA LEU A 147 5.68 12.10 -3.10
C LEU A 147 5.58 12.21 -1.57
N LEU A 148 5.09 13.31 -1.03
CA LEU A 148 4.92 13.48 0.41
C LEU A 148 3.90 12.49 0.98
N VAL A 149 2.78 12.30 0.28
CA VAL A 149 1.78 11.29 0.68
C VAL A 149 2.37 9.90 0.63
N PHE A 150 3.09 9.57 -0.43
CA PHE A 150 3.73 8.26 -0.58
C PHE A 150 4.77 8.03 0.52
N SER A 151 5.63 9.02 0.80
CA SER A 151 6.62 8.97 1.88
C SER A 151 5.96 8.75 3.25
N GLY A 152 4.85 9.44 3.53
CA GLY A 152 4.11 9.30 4.77
C GLY A 152 3.52 7.90 4.94
N VAL A 153 2.87 7.37 3.89
CA VAL A 153 2.34 5.99 3.91
C VAL A 153 3.47 4.97 4.11
N LEU A 154 4.61 5.13 3.40
CA LEU A 154 5.77 4.27 3.59
C LEU A 154 6.32 4.35 5.02
N ALA A 155 6.41 5.55 5.60
CA ALA A 155 6.91 5.73 6.96
C ALA A 155 6.02 5.03 8.00
N PHE A 156 4.69 5.17 7.90
CA PHE A 156 3.75 4.48 8.78
C PHE A 156 3.82 2.96 8.61
N LEU A 157 3.91 2.50 7.38
CA LEU A 157 3.95 1.08 7.07
C LEU A 157 5.28 0.45 7.54
N VAL A 158 6.41 1.06 7.18
CA VAL A 158 7.73 0.59 7.61
C VAL A 158 7.83 0.63 9.14
N GLY A 159 7.35 1.69 9.78
CA GLY A 159 7.35 1.82 11.24
C GLY A 159 6.55 0.75 11.95
N SER A 160 5.39 0.38 11.42
CA SER A 160 4.54 -0.70 11.96
C SER A 160 5.18 -2.07 11.77
N VAL A 161 5.65 -2.38 10.55
CA VAL A 161 6.28 -3.66 10.23
C VAL A 161 7.60 -3.84 11.01
N TRP A 162 8.39 -2.77 11.10
CA TRP A 162 9.63 -2.76 11.88
C TRP A 162 9.38 -3.17 13.34
N ALA A 163 8.39 -2.54 13.98
CA ALA A 163 8.04 -2.82 15.36
C ALA A 163 7.67 -4.29 15.58
N ILE A 164 6.87 -4.87 14.66
CA ILE A 164 6.45 -6.27 14.73
C ILE A 164 7.64 -7.22 14.54
N VAL A 165 8.53 -6.90 13.61
CA VAL A 165 9.68 -7.75 13.30
C VAL A 165 10.70 -7.73 14.44
N VAL A 166 10.93 -6.58 15.10
CA VAL A 166 11.98 -6.45 16.14
C VAL A 166 11.48 -6.86 17.52
N SER A 167 10.20 -6.62 17.85
CA SER A 167 9.66 -6.83 19.19
C SER A 167 8.77 -8.06 19.28
N ASP A 168 9.11 -9.01 20.16
CA ASP A 168 8.28 -10.18 20.46
C ASP A 168 6.94 -9.78 21.06
N ASP A 169 6.91 -8.75 21.89
CA ASP A 169 5.67 -8.26 22.49
C ASP A 169 4.74 -7.67 21.44
N ALA A 170 5.29 -6.89 20.48
CA ALA A 170 4.51 -6.35 19.38
C ALA A 170 3.97 -7.47 18.46
N TYR A 171 4.78 -8.48 18.19
CA TYR A 171 4.34 -9.65 17.41
C TYR A 171 3.21 -10.39 18.11
N ARG A 172 3.38 -10.72 19.41
CA ARG A 172 2.35 -11.40 20.21
C ARG A 172 1.08 -10.57 20.34
N GLN A 173 1.20 -9.26 20.47
CA GLN A 173 0.05 -8.37 20.56
C GLN A 173 -0.83 -8.45 19.30
N ILE A 174 -0.23 -8.62 18.13
CA ILE A 174 -0.95 -8.61 16.86
C ILE A 174 -1.36 -10.02 16.44
N PHE A 175 -0.45 -10.98 16.50
CA PHE A 175 -0.68 -12.34 16.01
C PHE A 175 -1.05 -13.34 17.09
N GLY A 176 -0.80 -13.07 18.36
CA GLY A 176 -1.14 -13.98 19.47
C GLY A 176 -2.65 -14.25 19.63
N GLN A 177 -3.52 -13.39 19.04
CA GLN A 177 -4.96 -13.59 19.02
C GLN A 177 -5.40 -14.65 17.98
N PHE A 178 -4.56 -15.02 17.03
CA PHE A 178 -4.88 -16.01 15.98
C PHE A 178 -4.62 -17.46 16.39
N GLY A 179 -4.37 -17.72 17.67
CA GLY A 179 -4.51 -19.07 18.22
C GLY A 179 -3.30 -19.97 18.05
N ASP A 180 -2.09 -19.46 18.04
CA ASP A 180 -0.90 -20.28 18.22
C ASP A 180 -0.87 -20.86 19.67
N ALA A 181 -1.62 -21.93 19.87
CA ALA A 181 -1.65 -22.72 21.10
C ALA A 181 -0.30 -23.45 21.37
N GLY A 182 0.71 -23.23 20.54
CA GLY A 182 2.04 -23.83 20.57
C GLY A 182 3.13 -22.83 20.88
N GLY A 183 3.16 -22.30 22.10
CA GLY A 183 4.42 -21.87 22.71
C GLY A 183 5.24 -20.75 22.07
N GLY A 184 4.67 -19.64 21.63
CA GLY A 184 5.42 -18.36 21.56
C GLY A 184 6.47 -18.18 20.46
N ALA A 185 6.65 -19.10 19.54
CA ALA A 185 7.53 -18.93 18.39
C ALA A 185 6.83 -18.11 17.30
N ARG A 186 7.55 -17.16 16.69
CA ARG A 186 7.04 -16.40 15.55
C ARG A 186 6.85 -17.34 14.36
N SER A 187 5.64 -17.33 13.78
CA SER A 187 5.35 -18.11 12.57
C SER A 187 5.94 -17.42 11.35
N PRO A 188 6.72 -18.11 10.51
CA PRO A 188 7.23 -17.54 9.25
C PRO A 188 6.09 -17.12 8.31
N GLU A 189 4.96 -17.82 8.33
CA GLU A 189 3.77 -17.53 7.54
C GLU A 189 3.17 -16.16 7.86
N SER A 190 3.13 -15.81 9.16
CA SER A 190 2.62 -14.51 9.59
C SER A 190 3.47 -13.35 9.07
N ILE A 191 4.79 -13.54 9.00
CA ILE A 191 5.73 -12.54 8.47
C ILE A 191 5.63 -12.45 6.96
N GLU A 192 5.51 -13.58 6.27
CA GLU A 192 5.29 -13.64 4.83
C GLU A 192 4.00 -12.88 4.46
N LEU A 193 2.91 -13.18 5.12
CA LEU A 193 1.64 -12.50 4.92
C LEU A 193 1.75 -10.99 5.20
N LEU A 194 2.42 -10.58 6.27
CA LEU A 194 2.66 -9.18 6.61
C LEU A 194 3.46 -8.45 5.53
N LEU A 195 4.55 -9.04 5.05
CA LEU A 195 5.37 -8.48 3.98
C LEU A 195 4.58 -8.37 2.67
N PHE A 196 3.84 -9.42 2.31
CA PHE A 196 3.02 -9.44 1.11
C PHE A 196 1.95 -8.35 1.14
N ILE A 197 1.18 -8.23 2.22
CA ILE A 197 0.14 -7.21 2.35
C ILE A 197 0.74 -5.81 2.38
N SER A 198 1.88 -5.64 3.05
CA SER A 198 2.62 -4.38 3.05
C SER A 198 2.99 -3.95 1.64
N LEU A 199 3.51 -4.87 0.84
CA LEU A 199 3.88 -4.61 -0.55
C LEU A 199 2.65 -4.31 -1.43
N MET A 200 1.51 -4.98 -1.17
CA MET A 200 0.24 -4.70 -1.83
C MET A 200 -0.25 -3.28 -1.54
N ILE A 201 -0.15 -2.81 -0.30
CA ILE A 201 -0.54 -1.46 0.08
C ILE A 201 0.38 -0.42 -0.57
N VAL A 202 1.68 -0.67 -0.57
CA VAL A 202 2.65 0.20 -1.25
C VAL A 202 2.35 0.27 -2.74
N GLY A 203 2.14 -0.88 -3.39
CA GLY A 203 1.80 -0.96 -4.82
C GLY A 203 0.48 -0.26 -5.14
N GLY A 204 -0.56 -0.51 -4.36
CA GLY A 204 -1.86 0.16 -4.52
C GLY A 204 -1.77 1.67 -4.33
N THR A 205 -1.05 2.13 -3.30
CA THR A 205 -0.81 3.56 -3.05
C THR A 205 0.00 4.19 -4.18
N PHE A 206 1.06 3.52 -4.64
CA PHE A 206 1.86 3.94 -5.78
C PHE A 206 0.98 4.16 -7.03
N LEU A 207 0.18 3.17 -7.40
CA LEU A 207 -0.68 3.26 -8.58
C LEU A 207 -1.75 4.35 -8.45
N LEU A 208 -2.36 4.48 -7.28
CA LEU A 208 -3.33 5.53 -6.99
C LEU A 208 -2.71 6.92 -7.13
N LEU A 209 -1.57 7.16 -6.48
CA LEU A 209 -0.91 8.46 -6.50
C LEU A 209 -0.34 8.78 -7.87
N MET A 210 0.27 7.81 -8.56
CA MET A 210 0.71 7.96 -9.94
C MET A 210 -0.47 8.34 -10.85
N ASN A 211 -1.61 7.65 -10.72
CA ASN A 211 -2.81 7.94 -11.50
C ASN A 211 -3.33 9.35 -11.24
N CYS A 212 -3.36 9.78 -9.98
CA CYS A 212 -3.84 11.11 -9.57
C CYS A 212 -2.86 12.24 -9.90
N ALA A 213 -1.55 11.97 -9.99
CA ALA A 213 -0.52 12.95 -10.30
C ALA A 213 -0.13 13.00 -11.79
N THR A 214 -0.60 12.04 -12.61
CA THR A 214 -0.30 12.00 -14.04
C THR A 214 -1.11 13.05 -14.80
N PRO A 215 -0.47 13.92 -15.62
CA PRO A 215 -1.13 14.95 -16.38
C PRO A 215 -2.08 14.37 -17.42
N THR A 216 -3.17 15.07 -17.68
CA THR A 216 -4.02 14.82 -18.84
C THR A 216 -3.27 15.28 -20.11
N ARG A 217 -3.70 14.78 -21.29
CA ARG A 217 -3.10 15.21 -22.56
C ARG A 217 -3.06 16.72 -22.71
N HIS A 218 -4.16 17.39 -22.43
CA HIS A 218 -4.27 18.84 -22.53
C HIS A 218 -3.28 19.57 -21.62
N THR A 219 -3.24 19.23 -20.35
CA THR A 219 -2.30 19.86 -19.39
C THR A 219 -0.84 19.55 -19.67
N ALA A 220 -0.54 18.37 -20.23
CA ALA A 220 0.81 18.02 -20.65
C ALA A 220 1.27 18.87 -21.85
N VAL A 221 0.41 19.05 -22.85
CA VAL A 221 0.69 19.89 -24.02
C VAL A 221 0.90 21.37 -23.62
N GLU A 222 0.03 21.89 -22.75
CA GLU A 222 0.22 23.24 -22.21
C GLU A 222 1.52 23.40 -21.40
N GLY A 223 1.85 22.39 -20.58
CA GLY A 223 3.12 22.35 -19.85
C GLY A 223 4.33 22.41 -20.80
N TRP A 224 4.27 21.66 -21.91
CA TRP A 224 5.26 21.68 -22.95
C TRP A 224 5.40 23.05 -23.64
N ARG A 225 4.27 23.66 -24.00
CA ARG A 225 4.24 25.01 -24.64
C ARG A 225 4.84 26.07 -23.71
N ARG A 226 4.48 26.04 -22.41
CA ARG A 226 5.07 26.94 -21.41
C ARG A 226 6.57 26.76 -21.26
N ALA A 227 7.03 25.49 -21.13
CA ALA A 227 8.46 25.19 -20.99
C ALA A 227 9.28 25.64 -22.22
N ARG A 228 8.72 25.48 -23.43
CA ARG A 228 9.35 25.94 -24.67
C ARG A 228 9.46 27.47 -24.73
N LYS A 229 8.42 28.20 -24.29
CA LYS A 229 8.44 29.68 -24.25
C LYS A 229 9.50 30.21 -23.28
N ILE A 230 9.85 29.47 -22.23
CA ILE A 230 10.81 29.90 -21.21
C ILE A 230 12.24 29.41 -21.57
N GLY A 231 12.44 28.75 -22.72
CA GLY A 231 13.75 28.24 -23.15
C GLY A 231 14.30 27.08 -22.28
N ARG A 232 13.44 26.40 -21.52
CA ARG A 232 13.85 25.31 -20.64
C ARG A 232 14.20 24.04 -21.41
N THR A 233 15.19 23.31 -20.91
CA THR A 233 15.61 22.01 -21.47
C THR A 233 14.53 20.95 -21.35
N ARG A 234 14.60 19.87 -22.14
CA ARG A 234 13.66 18.74 -22.10
C ARG A 234 13.47 18.15 -20.69
N ILE A 235 14.55 18.08 -19.90
CA ILE A 235 14.53 17.56 -18.52
C ILE A 235 13.69 18.49 -17.63
N SER A 236 13.90 19.78 -17.74
CA SER A 236 13.14 20.80 -17.01
C SER A 236 11.68 20.84 -17.44
N ALA A 237 11.38 20.67 -18.73
CA ALA A 237 10.00 20.57 -19.22
C ALA A 237 9.26 19.34 -18.66
N ASN A 238 9.94 18.22 -18.51
CA ASN A 238 9.38 17.04 -17.86
C ASN A 238 9.12 17.27 -16.35
N ALA A 239 9.96 18.04 -15.67
CA ALA A 239 9.77 18.43 -14.28
C ALA A 239 8.56 19.34 -14.10
N ASP A 240 8.26 20.19 -15.08
CA ASP A 240 7.17 21.19 -15.02
C ASP A 240 5.76 20.63 -15.34
N GLY A 241 5.56 19.32 -15.36
CA GLY A 241 4.22 18.76 -15.47
C GLY A 241 3.91 18.00 -16.76
N ALA A 242 4.83 18.00 -17.75
CA ALA A 242 4.60 17.34 -19.04
C ALA A 242 4.65 15.81 -18.98
N SER A 243 5.28 15.22 -17.95
CA SER A 243 5.40 13.76 -17.78
C SER A 243 5.35 13.35 -16.31
N SER A 244 4.79 12.17 -16.04
CA SER A 244 4.82 11.54 -14.71
C SER A 244 6.06 10.67 -14.47
N LEU A 245 6.91 10.47 -15.48
CA LEU A 245 8.07 9.57 -15.39
C LEU A 245 9.02 9.89 -14.22
N PRO A 246 9.40 11.17 -13.97
CA PRO A 246 10.33 11.46 -12.87
C PRO A 246 9.78 11.07 -11.50
N ILE A 247 8.50 11.37 -11.24
CA ILE A 247 7.87 10.99 -9.97
C ILE A 247 7.75 9.47 -9.85
N THR A 248 7.40 8.79 -10.94
CA THR A 248 7.31 7.32 -10.97
C THR A 248 8.64 6.68 -10.62
N LEU A 249 9.76 7.17 -11.19
CA LEU A 249 11.10 6.67 -10.87
C LEU A 249 11.47 6.88 -9.40
N VAL A 250 11.15 8.05 -8.84
CA VAL A 250 11.40 8.32 -7.42
C VAL A 250 10.56 7.40 -6.53
N MET A 251 9.28 7.21 -6.84
CA MET A 251 8.41 6.31 -6.07
C MET A 251 8.86 4.85 -6.19
N ILE A 252 9.33 4.40 -7.36
CA ILE A 252 9.93 3.06 -7.53
C ILE A 252 11.17 2.93 -6.64
N ALA A 253 12.08 3.92 -6.67
CA ALA A 253 13.28 3.90 -5.84
C ALA A 253 12.94 3.86 -4.33
N MET A 254 11.92 4.61 -3.89
CA MET A 254 11.44 4.58 -2.51
C MET A 254 10.84 3.21 -2.15
N THR A 255 10.09 2.60 -3.04
CA THR A 255 9.51 1.25 -2.85
C THR A 255 10.63 0.21 -2.71
N LEU A 256 11.62 0.25 -3.60
CA LEU A 256 12.76 -0.66 -3.53
C LEU A 256 13.60 -0.44 -2.27
N GLY A 257 13.80 0.81 -1.87
CA GLY A 257 14.51 1.15 -0.63
C GLY A 257 13.78 0.66 0.61
N ALA A 258 12.48 0.90 0.70
CA ALA A 258 11.66 0.44 1.82
C ALA A 258 11.54 -1.09 1.86
N GLY A 259 11.30 -1.73 0.71
CA GLY A 259 11.24 -3.19 0.60
C GLY A 259 12.57 -3.85 0.94
N GLY A 260 13.69 -3.32 0.42
CA GLY A 260 15.03 -3.79 0.74
C GLY A 260 15.37 -3.65 2.23
N LEU A 261 14.97 -2.53 2.85
CA LEU A 261 15.14 -2.32 4.28
C LEU A 261 14.36 -3.33 5.12
N LEU A 262 13.10 -3.58 4.77
CA LEU A 262 12.27 -4.55 5.48
C LEU A 262 12.78 -5.98 5.31
N LEU A 263 13.18 -6.37 4.11
CA LEU A 263 13.77 -7.69 3.86
C LEU A 263 15.09 -7.88 4.61
N TRP A 264 15.95 -6.84 4.62
CA TRP A 264 17.18 -6.86 5.41
C TRP A 264 16.90 -7.01 6.91
N LEU A 265 15.90 -6.27 7.42
CA LEU A 265 15.50 -6.33 8.82
C LEU A 265 15.01 -7.73 9.20
N VAL A 266 14.11 -8.31 8.38
CA VAL A 266 13.60 -9.65 8.59
C VAL A 266 14.73 -10.67 8.55
N SER A 267 15.67 -10.57 7.61
CA SER A 267 16.82 -11.48 7.51
C SER A 267 17.77 -11.39 8.71
N ARG A 268 17.86 -10.21 9.34
CA ARG A 268 18.74 -9.98 10.48
C ARG A 268 18.14 -10.48 11.81
N GLU A 269 16.88 -10.20 12.06
CA GLU A 269 16.23 -10.42 13.36
C GLU A 269 15.66 -11.86 13.48
N HIS A 270 15.46 -12.55 12.35
CA HIS A 270 14.88 -13.89 12.37
C HIS A 270 15.90 -14.96 12.00
N GLN A 271 16.05 -15.93 12.89
CA GLN A 271 16.84 -17.16 12.68
C GLN A 271 16.29 -18.04 11.56
N TYR A 272 15.13 -17.69 11.00
CA TYR A 272 14.49 -18.41 9.87
C TYR A 272 15.23 -18.24 8.55
N PHE A 273 16.09 -17.22 8.44
CA PHE A 273 16.96 -17.05 7.29
C PHE A 273 18.34 -17.60 7.64
N SER A 274 18.58 -18.88 7.41
CA SER A 274 19.92 -19.44 7.55
C SER A 274 20.91 -18.86 6.55
N GLU A 275 20.40 -18.32 5.43
CA GLU A 275 21.16 -17.66 4.39
C GLU A 275 20.46 -16.32 3.98
N ALA A 276 21.26 -15.34 3.61
CA ALA A 276 20.72 -14.10 3.04
C ALA A 276 19.88 -14.39 1.78
N PRO A 277 18.79 -13.66 1.52
CA PRO A 277 17.99 -13.84 0.33
C PRO A 277 18.87 -13.87 -0.92
N SER A 278 18.65 -14.82 -1.81
CA SER A 278 19.50 -14.98 -2.98
C SER A 278 19.45 -13.69 -3.84
N ALA A 279 20.59 -13.32 -4.41
CA ALA A 279 20.68 -12.17 -5.31
C ALA A 279 19.71 -12.31 -6.50
N LEU A 280 19.39 -13.55 -6.91
CA LEU A 280 18.42 -13.84 -7.96
C LEU A 280 17.00 -13.44 -7.53
N SER A 281 16.56 -13.85 -6.33
CA SER A 281 15.21 -13.54 -5.83
C SER A 281 15.03 -12.05 -5.61
N LEU A 282 16.04 -11.37 -5.06
CA LEU A 282 16.04 -9.91 -4.93
C LEU A 282 16.00 -9.21 -6.29
N GLY A 283 16.75 -9.75 -7.26
CA GLY A 283 16.76 -9.26 -8.65
C GLY A 283 15.39 -9.40 -9.31
N VAL A 284 14.73 -10.55 -9.16
CA VAL A 284 13.38 -10.81 -9.68
C VAL A 284 12.37 -9.85 -9.07
N LEU A 285 12.40 -9.66 -7.76
CA LEU A 285 11.53 -8.71 -7.07
C LEU A 285 11.75 -7.28 -7.57
N GLY A 286 13.01 -6.86 -7.67
CA GLY A 286 13.38 -5.54 -8.17
C GLY A 286 12.90 -5.30 -9.60
N ILE A 287 13.15 -6.24 -10.51
CA ILE A 287 12.70 -6.17 -11.91
C ILE A 287 11.17 -6.12 -11.99
N SER A 288 10.47 -6.90 -11.16
CA SER A 288 9.00 -6.89 -11.11
C SER A 288 8.47 -5.52 -10.69
N VAL A 289 9.00 -4.93 -9.62
CA VAL A 289 8.57 -3.60 -9.15
C VAL A 289 8.83 -2.52 -10.19
N ILE A 290 10.02 -2.52 -10.79
CA ILE A 290 10.39 -1.58 -11.86
C ILE A 290 9.51 -1.79 -13.09
N GLY A 291 9.34 -3.05 -13.52
CA GLY A 291 8.55 -3.42 -14.69
C GLY A 291 7.09 -3.00 -14.56
N VAL A 292 6.44 -3.35 -13.45
CA VAL A 292 5.05 -2.96 -13.16
C VAL A 292 4.89 -1.45 -13.10
N GLY A 293 5.80 -0.75 -12.41
CA GLY A 293 5.74 0.71 -12.28
C GLY A 293 5.89 1.44 -13.61
N LEU A 294 6.85 1.05 -14.43
CA LEU A 294 7.08 1.66 -15.74
C LEU A 294 6.00 1.27 -16.76
N PHE A 295 5.51 0.03 -16.73
CA PHE A 295 4.36 -0.40 -17.53
C PHE A 295 3.14 0.45 -17.22
N ALA A 296 2.75 0.51 -15.94
CA ALA A 296 1.60 1.27 -15.50
C ALA A 296 1.70 2.75 -15.89
N GLN A 297 2.87 3.37 -15.71
CA GLN A 297 3.14 4.76 -16.09
C GLN A 297 3.01 4.97 -17.61
N GLY A 298 3.62 4.10 -18.41
CA GLY A 298 3.58 4.21 -19.88
C GLY A 298 2.16 4.08 -20.44
N VAL A 299 1.36 3.18 -19.86
CA VAL A 299 -0.06 3.00 -20.22
C VAL A 299 -0.89 4.18 -19.77
N ARG A 300 -0.69 4.64 -18.52
CA ARG A 300 -1.50 5.71 -17.91
C ARG A 300 -1.37 7.06 -18.64
N GLU A 301 -0.18 7.43 -19.09
CA GLU A 301 0.00 8.68 -19.83
C GLU A 301 -0.78 8.75 -21.16
N ARG A 302 -1.20 7.61 -21.69
CA ARG A 302 -1.98 7.52 -22.93
C ARG A 302 -3.49 7.38 -22.70
N MET A 303 -3.86 6.74 -21.58
CA MET A 303 -5.24 6.42 -21.26
C MET A 303 -5.82 7.42 -20.27
N GLY A 304 -7.13 7.65 -20.34
CA GLY A 304 -7.86 8.37 -19.32
C GLY A 304 -7.88 7.61 -17.99
N VAL A 305 -8.10 8.34 -16.89
CA VAL A 305 -8.11 7.78 -15.50
C VAL A 305 -8.99 6.55 -15.37
N LEU A 306 -10.20 6.62 -15.90
CA LEU A 306 -11.20 5.56 -15.79
C LEU A 306 -10.83 4.34 -16.64
N VAL A 307 -10.40 4.56 -17.89
CA VAL A 307 -10.00 3.48 -18.80
C VAL A 307 -8.77 2.75 -18.26
N PHE A 308 -7.80 3.50 -17.70
CA PHE A 308 -6.65 2.92 -17.05
C PHE A 308 -7.04 2.09 -15.82
N GLY A 309 -7.90 2.63 -14.94
CA GLY A 309 -8.35 1.92 -13.75
C GLY A 309 -9.10 0.63 -14.07
N VAL A 310 -10.06 0.68 -15.00
CA VAL A 310 -10.81 -0.51 -15.45
C VAL A 310 -9.88 -1.51 -16.15
N GLY A 311 -8.97 -1.03 -17.01
CA GLY A 311 -8.00 -1.87 -17.70
C GLY A 311 -7.09 -2.64 -16.75
N LEU A 312 -6.55 -1.96 -15.72
CA LEU A 312 -5.74 -2.63 -14.68
C LEU A 312 -6.58 -3.62 -13.86
N PHE A 313 -7.80 -3.22 -13.49
CA PHE A 313 -8.69 -4.11 -12.75
C PHE A 313 -8.92 -5.41 -13.54
N LEU A 314 -9.29 -5.32 -14.81
CA LEU A 314 -9.49 -6.49 -15.65
C LEU A 314 -8.20 -7.32 -15.83
N LEU A 315 -7.07 -6.65 -16.06
CA LEU A 315 -5.79 -7.33 -16.26
C LEU A 315 -5.28 -8.06 -15.02
N TRP A 316 -5.63 -7.58 -13.82
CA TRP A 316 -5.13 -8.16 -12.58
C TRP A 316 -6.14 -9.06 -11.89
N VAL A 317 -7.39 -8.64 -11.83
CA VAL A 317 -8.42 -9.34 -11.07
C VAL A 317 -8.88 -10.60 -11.80
N ILE A 318 -9.06 -10.55 -13.13
CA ILE A 318 -9.48 -11.73 -13.88
C ILE A 318 -8.45 -12.87 -13.81
N PRO A 319 -7.16 -12.66 -14.09
CA PRO A 319 -6.15 -13.71 -13.95
C PRO A 319 -6.02 -14.24 -12.52
N PHE A 320 -6.17 -13.39 -11.52
CA PHE A 320 -6.14 -13.79 -10.13
C PHE A 320 -7.27 -14.76 -9.79
N PHE A 321 -8.51 -14.43 -10.16
CA PHE A 321 -9.64 -15.34 -9.95
C PHE A 321 -9.55 -16.61 -10.80
N ALA A 322 -9.06 -16.52 -12.04
CA ALA A 322 -8.81 -17.70 -12.86
C ALA A 322 -7.77 -18.62 -12.21
N MET A 323 -6.70 -18.06 -11.65
CA MET A 323 -5.72 -18.81 -10.85
C MET A 323 -6.40 -19.51 -9.67
N LEU A 324 -7.18 -18.77 -8.87
CA LEU A 324 -7.87 -19.37 -7.72
C LEU A 324 -8.81 -20.52 -8.11
N ILE A 325 -9.51 -20.39 -9.22
CA ILE A 325 -10.39 -21.46 -9.74
C ILE A 325 -9.54 -22.67 -10.15
N MET A 326 -8.41 -22.47 -10.84
CA MET A 326 -7.53 -23.55 -11.25
C MET A 326 -6.92 -24.27 -10.03
N LEU A 327 -6.54 -23.52 -8.99
CA LEU A 327 -6.04 -24.07 -7.75
C LEU A 327 -7.11 -24.88 -7.00
N ALA A 328 -8.29 -24.29 -6.82
CA ALA A 328 -9.33 -24.84 -5.95
C ALA A 328 -10.20 -25.92 -6.61
N ALA A 329 -10.52 -25.79 -7.91
CA ALA A 329 -11.46 -26.66 -8.59
C ALA A 329 -10.79 -27.75 -9.43
N PHE A 330 -9.58 -27.49 -9.91
CA PHE A 330 -8.86 -28.40 -10.82
C PHE A 330 -7.56 -28.96 -10.24
N GLU A 331 -7.19 -28.55 -9.03
CA GLU A 331 -5.92 -28.92 -8.39
C GLU A 331 -4.68 -28.68 -9.29
N ALA A 332 -4.85 -27.75 -10.25
CA ALA A 332 -3.84 -27.44 -11.25
C ALA A 332 -2.92 -26.30 -10.75
N HIS A 333 -2.04 -26.63 -9.79
CA HIS A 333 -1.25 -25.64 -9.05
C HIS A 333 -0.28 -24.87 -9.95
N VAL A 334 0.55 -25.58 -10.70
CA VAL A 334 1.56 -24.96 -11.58
C VAL A 334 0.93 -24.20 -12.75
N PRO A 335 0.01 -24.80 -13.54
CA PRO A 335 -0.70 -24.07 -14.59
C PRO A 335 -1.48 -22.88 -14.05
N GLY A 336 -2.12 -23.01 -12.87
CA GLY A 336 -2.85 -21.94 -12.20
C GLY A 336 -1.95 -20.75 -11.89
N ALA A 337 -0.76 -20.99 -11.35
CA ALA A 337 0.21 -19.94 -11.06
C ALA A 337 0.65 -19.19 -12.34
N TYR A 338 0.87 -19.88 -13.46
CA TYR A 338 1.17 -19.23 -14.75
C TYR A 338 0.01 -18.37 -15.26
N VAL A 339 -1.23 -18.81 -15.09
CA VAL A 339 -2.42 -18.01 -15.43
C VAL A 339 -2.53 -16.75 -14.57
N GLY A 340 -2.07 -16.82 -13.30
CA GLY A 340 -2.04 -15.70 -12.38
C GLY A 340 -0.96 -14.64 -12.67
N LEU A 341 0.07 -14.93 -13.48
CA LEU A 341 1.20 -14.04 -13.72
C LEU A 341 0.87 -12.63 -14.23
N PRO A 342 -0.20 -12.38 -15.01
CA PRO A 342 -0.60 -11.01 -15.32
C PRO A 342 -0.98 -10.18 -14.09
N CYS A 343 -1.24 -10.81 -12.94
CA CYS A 343 -1.50 -10.15 -11.66
C CYS A 343 -0.17 -9.96 -10.88
N PRO A 344 0.39 -8.74 -10.77
CA PRO A 344 1.66 -8.50 -10.08
C PRO A 344 1.71 -9.03 -8.64
N PRO A 345 0.63 -8.93 -7.85
CA PRO A 345 0.56 -9.56 -6.54
C PRO A 345 0.97 -11.04 -6.51
N VAL A 346 0.62 -11.81 -7.52
CA VAL A 346 0.99 -13.24 -7.59
C VAL A 346 2.50 -13.41 -7.73
N ILE A 347 3.14 -12.62 -8.58
CA ILE A 347 4.60 -12.66 -8.75
C ILE A 347 5.29 -12.28 -7.43
N LEU A 348 4.79 -11.23 -6.77
CA LEU A 348 5.37 -10.73 -5.53
C LEU A 348 5.19 -11.73 -4.38
N PHE A 349 4.03 -12.36 -4.29
CA PHE A 349 3.76 -13.41 -3.30
C PHE A 349 4.70 -14.62 -3.49
N LEU A 350 4.80 -15.13 -4.70
CA LEU A 350 5.70 -16.24 -5.02
C LEU A 350 7.18 -15.87 -4.80
N ALA A 351 7.58 -14.65 -5.12
CA ALA A 351 8.96 -14.20 -4.93
C ALA A 351 9.32 -14.06 -3.44
N ILE A 352 8.39 -13.57 -2.61
CA ILE A 352 8.58 -13.48 -1.15
C ILE A 352 8.65 -14.90 -0.56
N GLY A 353 7.73 -15.77 -0.92
CA GLY A 353 7.72 -17.16 -0.47
C GLY A 353 9.02 -17.88 -0.80
N GLN A 354 9.55 -17.72 -2.01
CA GLN A 354 10.86 -18.27 -2.38
C GLN A 354 12.02 -17.73 -1.52
N MET A 355 11.98 -16.46 -1.14
CA MET A 355 13.00 -15.90 -0.25
C MET A 355 12.96 -16.54 1.14
N LEU A 356 11.77 -16.89 1.61
CA LEU A 356 11.55 -17.52 2.91
C LEU A 356 11.84 -19.02 2.89
N GLU A 357 11.59 -19.70 1.77
CA GLU A 357 11.82 -21.14 1.58
C GLU A 357 13.29 -21.53 1.41
N THR A 358 14.15 -20.63 0.97
CA THR A 358 15.61 -20.91 0.86
C THR A 358 16.27 -21.13 2.21
N THR A 359 15.51 -21.01 3.30
CA THR A 359 15.96 -21.36 4.64
C THR A 359 15.72 -22.84 4.91
N THR A 360 16.78 -23.57 5.26
CA THR A 360 16.68 -24.98 5.69
C THR A 360 15.63 -25.13 6.78
N PRO A 361 14.71 -26.09 6.68
CA PRO A 361 13.77 -26.36 7.74
C PRO A 361 14.55 -26.62 9.03
N LEU A 362 14.24 -25.90 10.09
CA LEU A 362 14.70 -26.26 11.44
C LEU A 362 14.21 -27.66 11.72
N ASP A 363 15.13 -28.55 12.11
CA ASP A 363 14.85 -29.94 12.41
C ASP A 363 13.60 -30.09 13.29
N GLY A 364 12.53 -30.67 12.74
CA GLY A 364 11.30 -30.97 13.47
C GLY A 364 10.11 -30.01 13.26
N VAL A 365 10.24 -28.97 12.47
CA VAL A 365 9.10 -28.13 12.06
C VAL A 365 8.73 -28.49 10.63
N GLU A 366 7.56 -29.09 10.44
CA GLU A 366 7.00 -29.27 9.09
C GLU A 366 6.82 -27.88 8.47
N PRO A 367 7.32 -27.65 7.25
CA PRO A 367 7.11 -26.40 6.55
C PRO A 367 5.62 -26.26 6.21
N ASN A 368 4.88 -25.53 7.03
CA ASN A 368 3.51 -25.14 6.73
C ASN A 368 3.55 -23.92 5.81
N PHE A 369 3.65 -24.13 4.51
CA PHE A 369 3.74 -23.04 3.56
C PHE A 369 2.35 -22.67 3.00
N LEU A 370 2.13 -21.36 2.87
CA LEU A 370 1.07 -20.82 2.00
C LEU A 370 1.30 -21.23 0.53
N ILE A 371 2.52 -21.64 0.19
CA ILE A 371 2.89 -22.16 -1.13
C ILE A 371 2.95 -23.68 -1.06
N LEU A 372 2.18 -24.34 -1.91
CA LEU A 372 2.18 -25.79 -2.05
C LEU A 372 3.56 -26.30 -2.50
N PRO A 373 4.04 -27.45 -2.01
CA PRO A 373 5.37 -27.98 -2.34
C PRO A 373 5.66 -28.05 -3.85
N GLU A 374 4.66 -28.40 -4.65
CA GLU A 374 4.76 -28.49 -6.10
C GLU A 374 5.01 -27.10 -6.76
N LEU A 375 4.49 -26.04 -6.16
CA LEU A 375 4.74 -24.67 -6.59
C LEU A 375 6.13 -24.20 -6.17
N ALA A 376 6.64 -24.64 -5.04
CA ALA A 376 7.93 -24.25 -4.51
C ALA A 376 9.07 -24.62 -5.48
N GLU A 377 9.07 -25.84 -6.03
CA GLU A 377 10.07 -26.27 -7.00
C GLU A 377 10.11 -25.40 -8.27
N GLN A 378 8.98 -24.88 -8.70
CA GLN A 378 8.86 -24.11 -9.94
C GLN A 378 8.70 -22.59 -9.71
N ALA A 379 8.58 -22.15 -8.46
CA ALA A 379 8.34 -20.76 -8.11
C ALA A 379 9.38 -19.80 -8.72
N GLY A 380 10.65 -20.24 -8.78
CA GLY A 380 11.72 -19.47 -9.43
C GLY A 380 11.51 -19.26 -10.92
N ALA A 381 11.11 -20.29 -11.64
CA ALA A 381 10.86 -20.18 -13.08
C ALA A 381 9.59 -19.33 -13.34
N ILE A 382 8.56 -19.49 -12.52
CA ILE A 382 7.30 -18.77 -12.60
C ILE A 382 7.53 -17.27 -12.35
N THR A 383 8.20 -16.93 -11.23
CA THR A 383 8.48 -15.54 -10.86
C THR A 383 9.41 -14.85 -11.87
N LEU A 384 10.42 -15.54 -12.36
CA LEU A 384 11.32 -15.03 -13.41
C LEU A 384 10.54 -14.76 -14.71
N THR A 385 9.63 -15.66 -15.10
CA THR A 385 8.77 -15.48 -16.27
C THR A 385 7.87 -14.26 -16.11
N GLY A 386 7.25 -14.08 -14.95
CA GLY A 386 6.42 -12.92 -14.65
C GLY A 386 7.21 -11.61 -14.65
N ALA A 387 8.39 -11.59 -14.01
CA ALA A 387 9.30 -10.44 -13.98
C ALA A 387 9.76 -10.06 -15.39
N ALA A 388 10.17 -11.03 -16.20
CA ALA A 388 10.56 -10.82 -17.60
C ALA A 388 9.41 -10.29 -18.43
N GLY A 389 8.19 -10.85 -18.25
CA GLY A 389 6.96 -10.39 -18.90
C GLY A 389 6.68 -8.92 -18.64
N TYR A 390 6.72 -8.48 -17.36
CA TYR A 390 6.56 -7.07 -17.01
C TYR A 390 7.72 -6.19 -17.47
N GLY A 391 8.94 -6.72 -17.49
CA GLY A 391 10.10 -6.02 -18.08
C GLY A 391 9.87 -5.71 -19.55
N VAL A 392 9.48 -6.70 -20.34
CA VAL A 392 9.15 -6.53 -21.77
C VAL A 392 7.95 -5.59 -21.94
N ALA A 393 6.88 -5.79 -21.19
CA ALA A 393 5.69 -4.93 -21.24
C ALA A 393 6.03 -3.47 -20.91
N ALA A 394 6.92 -3.22 -19.95
CA ALA A 394 7.41 -1.89 -19.62
C ALA A 394 8.17 -1.25 -20.79
N VAL A 395 9.10 -1.99 -21.41
CA VAL A 395 9.85 -1.50 -22.56
C VAL A 395 8.93 -1.14 -23.73
N VAL A 396 7.97 -2.02 -24.04
CA VAL A 396 6.97 -1.79 -25.09
C VAL A 396 6.10 -0.57 -24.76
N ALA A 397 5.59 -0.47 -23.53
CA ALA A 397 4.77 0.66 -23.10
C ALA A 397 5.52 1.98 -23.17
N GLN A 398 6.80 2.02 -22.78
CA GLN A 398 7.64 3.21 -22.86
C GLN A 398 8.00 3.58 -24.31
N ALA A 399 8.26 2.60 -25.18
CA ALA A 399 8.50 2.83 -26.60
C ALA A 399 7.27 3.44 -27.28
N ILE A 400 6.08 2.84 -27.06
CA ILE A 400 4.83 3.35 -27.58
C ILE A 400 4.54 4.76 -27.03
N ARG A 401 4.80 5.01 -25.74
CA ARG A 401 4.70 6.33 -25.13
C ARG A 401 5.62 7.34 -25.82
N ALA A 402 6.87 6.97 -26.08
CA ALA A 402 7.83 7.84 -26.75
C ALA A 402 7.40 8.21 -28.17
N VAL A 403 6.87 7.25 -28.94
CA VAL A 403 6.32 7.49 -30.28
C VAL A 403 5.11 8.42 -30.21
N TYR A 404 4.17 8.15 -29.29
CA TYR A 404 3.00 8.99 -29.09
C TYR A 404 3.37 10.45 -28.80
N TRP A 405 4.31 10.70 -27.89
CA TRP A 405 4.73 12.07 -27.59
C TRP A 405 5.52 12.73 -28.70
N ARG A 406 6.22 11.95 -29.56
CA ARG A 406 6.84 12.49 -30.76
C ARG A 406 5.78 12.97 -31.76
N SER A 407 4.73 12.17 -31.99
CA SER A 407 3.64 12.54 -32.91
C SER A 407 2.87 13.79 -32.42
N VAL A 408 2.59 13.89 -31.12
CA VAL A 408 1.95 15.08 -30.54
C VAL A 408 2.78 16.35 -30.72
N ARG A 409 4.13 16.23 -30.63
CA ARG A 409 5.03 17.37 -30.84
C ARG A 409 5.21 17.76 -32.32
N ALA A 410 5.15 16.78 -33.21
CA ALA A 410 5.27 17.04 -34.65
C ALA A 410 4.01 17.69 -35.24
N GLY A 411 2.84 17.48 -34.62
CA GLY A 411 1.59 18.12 -35.01
C GLY A 411 1.35 19.54 -34.42
N GLU A 412 2.31 20.06 -33.63
CA GLU A 412 2.32 21.41 -33.04
C GLU A 412 3.43 22.28 -33.65
#